data_f12fb6f3593571aedee6970679add5af
#
_entry.id   f12fb6f3593571aedee6970679add5af
#
_cell.length_a   1.000
_cell.length_b   1.000
_cell.length_c   1.000
_cell.angle_alpha   90.00
_cell.angle_beta   90.00
_cell.angle_gamma   90.00
#
_symmetry.space_group_name_H-M   'P 1'
#
loop_
_entity.id
_entity.type
_entity.pdbx_description
1 polymer ?
#
loop_
_entity_poly.entity_id
_entity_poly.type
_entity_poly.pdbx_seq_one_letter_code
_entity_poly.pdbx_strand_id
1 'polypeptide(L)'
;QLARDPSQFDVSVTEDMFGDILSDEASMITGSIGMIPSSSLGETKNGMYEPIHGSAPDIAGQNIANPIGTILAAGMMLKYAFDMDQEAAEIEEAVEAALRLGYRTKDIMEDGKTYRTCSQMGDTIAKLITNA
;
A
#
# COMPACT_ATOMS: atom_id res chain seq x y z
N GLN A 1 19.03 -7.61 9.74
CA GLN A 1 19.60 -7.21 8.44
C GLN A 1 18.59 -6.40 7.64
N LEU A 2 17.30 -6.82 7.63
CA LEU A 2 16.23 -6.13 6.90
C LEU A 2 16.08 -4.67 7.36
N ALA A 3 16.11 -4.41 8.67
CA ALA A 3 16.02 -3.05 9.21
C ALA A 3 17.34 -2.25 9.10
N ARG A 4 18.50 -2.95 9.07
CA ARG A 4 19.81 -2.30 9.05
C ARG A 4 20.24 -1.85 7.67
N ASP A 5 20.02 -2.68 6.67
CA ASP A 5 20.41 -2.44 5.28
C ASP A 5 19.43 -3.17 4.35
N PRO A 6 18.22 -2.60 4.14
CA PRO A 6 17.19 -3.23 3.30
C PRO A 6 17.60 -3.32 1.83
N SER A 7 18.50 -2.45 1.36
CA SER A 7 18.91 -2.38 -0.03
C SER A 7 19.66 -3.63 -0.54
N GLN A 8 20.13 -4.48 0.37
CA GLN A 8 20.78 -5.75 0.01
C GLN A 8 19.81 -6.85 -0.43
N PHE A 9 18.49 -6.65 -0.25
CA PHE A 9 17.47 -7.66 -0.59
C PHE A 9 16.62 -7.20 -1.77
N ASP A 10 16.53 -8.02 -2.80
CA ASP A 10 15.57 -7.84 -3.89
C ASP A 10 14.29 -8.63 -3.63
N VAL A 11 14.44 -9.91 -3.28
CA VAL A 11 13.35 -10.83 -2.97
C VAL A 11 13.74 -11.68 -1.78
N SER A 12 12.82 -11.85 -0.84
CA SER A 12 12.99 -12.76 0.30
C SER A 12 11.91 -13.82 0.30
N VAL A 13 12.30 -15.08 0.54
CA VAL A 13 11.39 -16.21 0.71
C VAL A 13 11.47 -16.70 2.14
N THR A 14 10.31 -16.89 2.76
CA THR A 14 10.23 -17.30 4.17
C THR A 14 9.00 -18.18 4.38
N GLU A 15 8.94 -18.85 5.51
CA GLU A 15 7.72 -19.49 6.01
C GLU A 15 6.70 -18.43 6.43
N ASP A 16 5.42 -18.80 6.44
CA ASP A 16 4.27 -17.94 6.73
C ASP A 16 4.46 -17.13 8.03
N MET A 17 4.68 -17.79 9.15
CA MET A 17 4.85 -17.15 10.47
C MET A 17 6.03 -16.15 10.50
N PHE A 18 7.16 -16.52 9.92
CA PHE A 18 8.33 -15.60 9.88
C PHE A 18 8.14 -14.51 8.82
N GLY A 19 7.40 -14.80 7.75
CA GLY A 19 7.02 -13.84 6.73
C GLY A 19 6.18 -12.71 7.30
N ASP A 20 5.18 -13.02 8.11
CA ASP A 20 4.34 -12.04 8.79
C ASP A 20 5.17 -11.12 9.70
N ILE A 21 6.06 -11.69 10.52
CA ILE A 21 6.95 -10.90 11.39
C ILE A 21 7.89 -10.00 10.58
N LEU A 22 8.47 -10.53 9.50
CA LEU A 22 9.40 -9.78 8.67
C LEU A 22 8.71 -8.70 7.83
N SER A 23 7.47 -8.94 7.36
CA SER A 23 6.70 -7.93 6.64
C SER A 23 6.28 -6.78 7.54
N ASP A 24 5.91 -7.06 8.80
CA ASP A 24 5.62 -6.03 9.80
C ASP A 24 6.87 -5.18 10.09
N GLU A 25 8.03 -5.81 10.26
CA GLU A 25 9.30 -5.10 10.43
C GLU A 25 9.65 -4.27 9.18
N ALA A 26 9.44 -4.82 7.97
CA ALA A 26 9.65 -4.11 6.71
C ALA A 26 8.72 -2.90 6.57
N SER A 27 7.52 -2.94 7.17
CA SER A 27 6.58 -1.83 7.15
C SER A 27 7.15 -0.57 7.79
N MET A 28 8.06 -0.71 8.74
CA MET A 28 8.74 0.40 9.39
C MET A 28 9.67 1.17 8.43
N ILE A 29 10.16 0.50 7.37
CA ILE A 29 10.99 1.12 6.33
C ILE A 29 10.14 2.07 5.47
N THR A 30 8.91 1.71 5.20
CA THR A 30 7.95 2.56 4.45
C THR A 30 7.28 3.62 5.32
N GLY A 31 7.43 3.52 6.64
CA GLY A 31 6.91 4.45 7.63
C GLY A 31 5.49 4.17 8.12
N SER A 32 4.76 3.23 7.50
CA SER A 32 3.41 2.83 7.94
C SER A 32 2.96 1.52 7.31
N ILE A 33 2.29 0.67 8.11
CA ILE A 33 1.62 -0.55 7.62
C ILE A 33 0.47 -0.22 6.66
N GLY A 34 -0.08 0.99 6.71
CA GLY A 34 -1.10 1.49 5.79
C GLY A 34 -0.63 1.69 4.35
N MET A 35 0.67 1.56 4.10
CA MET A 35 1.28 1.69 2.77
C MET A 35 1.40 0.37 2.02
N ILE A 36 1.26 -0.78 2.69
CA ILE A 36 1.70 -2.07 2.18
C ILE A 36 0.51 -2.92 1.73
N PRO A 37 0.46 -3.30 0.44
CA PRO A 37 -0.47 -4.30 -0.06
C PRO A 37 0.03 -5.72 0.22
N SER A 38 -0.89 -6.68 0.18
CA SER A 38 -0.60 -8.11 0.24
C SER A 38 -1.48 -8.88 -0.75
N SER A 39 -1.01 -10.04 -1.18
CA SER A 39 -1.81 -10.97 -1.97
C SER A 39 -1.49 -12.41 -1.60
N SER A 40 -2.55 -13.22 -1.47
CA SER A 40 -2.47 -14.66 -1.33
C SER A 40 -3.00 -15.30 -2.61
N LEU A 41 -2.09 -15.85 -3.42
CA LEU A 41 -2.40 -16.39 -4.74
C LEU A 41 -2.63 -17.90 -4.66
N GLY A 42 -3.69 -18.39 -5.30
CA GLY A 42 -3.95 -19.80 -5.46
C GLY A 42 -3.24 -20.41 -6.67
N GLU A 43 -3.49 -21.69 -6.93
CA GLU A 43 -2.97 -22.39 -8.13
C GLU A 43 -3.58 -21.89 -9.45
N THR A 44 -4.64 -21.10 -9.36
CA THR A 44 -5.35 -20.48 -10.48
C THR A 44 -5.21 -18.96 -10.40
N LYS A 45 -5.92 -18.22 -11.27
CA LYS A 45 -5.99 -16.75 -11.20
C LYS A 45 -6.76 -16.20 -9.99
N ASN A 46 -7.42 -17.06 -9.21
CA ASN A 46 -8.12 -16.63 -8.00
C ASN A 46 -7.11 -16.30 -6.90
N GLY A 47 -7.29 -15.18 -6.26
CA GLY A 47 -6.46 -14.71 -5.16
C GLY A 47 -7.24 -13.86 -4.17
N MET A 48 -6.69 -13.69 -2.99
CA MET A 48 -7.13 -12.71 -2.00
C MET A 48 -6.16 -11.53 -2.04
N TYR A 49 -6.68 -10.33 -2.07
CA TYR A 49 -5.91 -9.10 -2.17
C TYR A 49 -6.35 -8.15 -1.06
N GLU A 50 -5.46 -7.80 -0.19
CA GLU A 50 -5.75 -7.02 1.01
C GLU A 50 -4.55 -6.17 1.42
N PRO A 51 -4.72 -5.12 2.23
CA PRO A 51 -3.60 -4.50 2.92
C PRO A 51 -3.11 -5.45 4.03
N ILE A 52 -1.86 -5.32 4.47
CA ILE A 52 -1.32 -6.16 5.56
C ILE A 52 -1.91 -5.81 6.94
N HIS A 53 -2.50 -4.62 7.11
CA HIS A 53 -3.06 -4.18 8.38
C HIS A 53 -4.44 -4.79 8.66
N GLY A 54 -4.80 -4.87 9.95
CA GLY A 54 -6.12 -5.30 10.41
C GLY A 54 -7.20 -4.20 10.29
N SER A 55 -8.32 -4.41 10.98
CA SER A 55 -9.52 -3.55 10.91
C SER A 55 -9.43 -2.24 11.70
N ALA A 56 -8.46 -2.09 12.61
CA ALA A 56 -8.22 -0.90 13.43
C ALA A 56 -9.51 -0.26 14.01
N PRO A 57 -10.26 -1.00 14.86
CA PRO A 57 -11.58 -0.56 15.33
C PRO A 57 -11.53 0.73 16.16
N ASP A 58 -10.38 1.05 16.74
CA ASP A 58 -10.10 2.25 17.52
C ASP A 58 -10.15 3.54 16.70
N ILE A 59 -9.89 3.48 15.40
CA ILE A 59 -9.94 4.62 14.47
C ILE A 59 -11.11 4.56 13.49
N ALA A 60 -11.96 3.55 13.60
CA ALA A 60 -13.13 3.41 12.73
C ALA A 60 -14.04 4.65 12.79
N GLY A 61 -14.50 5.13 11.65
CA GLY A 61 -15.36 6.32 11.52
C GLY A 61 -14.64 7.66 11.64
N GLN A 62 -13.36 7.70 12.00
CA GLN A 62 -12.60 8.95 12.15
C GLN A 62 -12.03 9.52 10.84
N ASN A 63 -12.11 8.78 9.74
CA ASN A 63 -11.61 9.19 8.42
C ASN A 63 -10.10 9.53 8.40
N ILE A 64 -9.29 8.87 9.23
CA ILE A 64 -7.84 9.12 9.38
C ILE A 64 -6.96 7.98 8.89
N ALA A 65 -7.53 6.83 8.54
CA ALA A 65 -6.78 5.68 8.02
C ALA A 65 -6.08 6.02 6.70
N ASN A 66 -4.97 5.35 6.44
CA ASN A 66 -4.27 5.43 5.17
C ASN A 66 -4.87 4.41 4.19
N PRO A 67 -5.44 4.84 3.04
CA PRO A 67 -6.06 3.92 2.09
C PRO A 67 -5.07 3.34 1.07
N ILE A 68 -3.80 3.74 1.08
CA ILE A 68 -2.83 3.44 0.03
C ILE A 68 -2.59 1.93 -0.11
N GLY A 69 -2.41 1.21 1.00
CA GLY A 69 -2.23 -0.24 0.97
C GLY A 69 -3.40 -0.98 0.29
N THR A 70 -4.64 -0.57 0.58
CA THR A 70 -5.83 -1.14 -0.06
C THR A 70 -5.91 -0.78 -1.55
N ILE A 71 -5.55 0.44 -1.93
CA ILE A 71 -5.53 0.89 -3.34
C ILE A 71 -4.47 0.09 -4.13
N LEU A 72 -3.29 -0.10 -3.56
CA LEU A 72 -2.23 -0.91 -4.17
C LEU A 72 -2.62 -2.40 -4.26
N ALA A 73 -3.33 -2.94 -3.25
CA ALA A 73 -3.87 -4.30 -3.31
C ALA A 73 -4.88 -4.47 -4.45
N ALA A 74 -5.70 -3.45 -4.73
CA ALA A 74 -6.57 -3.45 -5.91
C ALA A 74 -5.76 -3.45 -7.22
N GLY A 75 -4.66 -2.71 -7.29
CA GLY A 75 -3.71 -2.77 -8.41
C GLY A 75 -3.12 -4.18 -8.60
N MET A 76 -2.70 -4.83 -7.51
CA MET A 76 -2.24 -6.23 -7.56
C MET A 76 -3.32 -7.18 -8.08
N MET A 77 -4.58 -6.98 -7.69
CA MET A 77 -5.71 -7.77 -8.19
C MET A 77 -5.86 -7.59 -9.71
N LEU A 78 -5.81 -6.37 -10.22
CA LEU A 78 -5.87 -6.12 -11.66
C LEU A 78 -4.74 -6.85 -12.40
N LYS A 79 -3.52 -6.77 -11.89
CA LYS A 79 -2.35 -7.40 -12.47
C LYS A 79 -2.44 -8.93 -12.47
N TYR A 80 -2.67 -9.56 -11.32
CA TYR A 80 -2.52 -11.00 -11.16
C TYR A 80 -3.79 -11.80 -11.50
N ALA A 81 -4.98 -11.26 -11.23
CA ALA A 81 -6.22 -11.95 -11.53
C ALA A 81 -6.75 -11.67 -12.95
N PHE A 82 -6.52 -10.45 -13.45
CA PHE A 82 -7.13 -9.98 -14.70
C PHE A 82 -6.14 -9.71 -15.84
N ASP A 83 -4.82 -9.85 -15.63
CA ASP A 83 -3.76 -9.55 -16.61
C ASP A 83 -3.82 -8.08 -17.12
N MET A 84 -4.22 -7.16 -16.26
CA MET A 84 -4.36 -5.72 -16.54
C MET A 84 -3.11 -4.99 -16.02
N ASP A 85 -1.97 -5.26 -16.63
CA ASP A 85 -0.67 -4.72 -16.17
C ASP A 85 -0.58 -3.20 -16.32
N GLN A 86 -1.19 -2.65 -17.38
CA GLN A 86 -1.17 -1.20 -17.63
C GLN A 86 -1.98 -0.46 -16.56
N GLU A 87 -3.20 -0.89 -16.29
CA GLU A 87 -4.08 -0.28 -15.29
C GLU A 87 -3.49 -0.42 -13.87
N ALA A 88 -2.84 -1.54 -13.58
CA ALA A 88 -2.11 -1.72 -12.33
C ALA A 88 -0.97 -0.70 -12.19
N ALA A 89 -0.17 -0.51 -13.24
CA ALA A 89 0.92 0.46 -13.26
C ALA A 89 0.40 1.91 -13.13
N GLU A 90 -0.74 2.25 -13.75
CA GLU A 90 -1.37 3.57 -13.61
C GLU A 90 -1.79 3.85 -12.14
N ILE A 91 -2.27 2.83 -11.42
CA ILE A 91 -2.59 2.96 -9.99
C ILE A 91 -1.32 3.21 -9.17
N GLU A 92 -0.26 2.43 -9.41
CA GLU A 92 1.02 2.59 -8.72
C GLU A 92 1.61 3.99 -8.96
N GLU A 93 1.62 4.46 -10.21
CA GLU A 93 2.10 5.79 -10.57
C GLU A 93 1.26 6.92 -9.94
N ALA A 94 -0.05 6.77 -9.88
CA ALA A 94 -0.94 7.74 -9.25
C ALA A 94 -0.68 7.85 -7.72
N VAL A 95 -0.40 6.74 -7.05
CA VAL A 95 0.01 6.73 -5.63
C VAL A 95 1.34 7.46 -5.47
N GLU A 96 2.36 7.14 -6.27
CA GLU A 96 3.64 7.82 -6.22
C GLU A 96 3.50 9.32 -6.51
N ALA A 97 2.70 9.70 -7.49
CA ALA A 97 2.45 11.10 -7.84
C ALA A 97 1.81 11.85 -6.67
N ALA A 98 0.84 11.26 -5.98
CA ALA A 98 0.23 11.86 -4.79
C ALA A 98 1.27 12.13 -3.69
N LEU A 99 2.18 11.18 -3.46
CA LEU A 99 3.25 11.31 -2.48
C LEU A 99 4.31 12.35 -2.92
N ARG A 100 4.69 12.39 -4.20
CA ARG A 100 5.59 13.41 -4.78
C ARG A 100 5.02 14.83 -4.67
N LEU A 101 3.70 14.98 -4.85
CA LEU A 101 2.98 16.25 -4.64
C LEU A 101 2.92 16.67 -3.17
N GLY A 102 3.38 15.83 -2.25
CA GLY A 102 3.49 16.15 -0.84
C GLY A 102 2.24 15.83 -0.03
N TYR A 103 1.26 15.10 -0.57
CA TYR A 103 0.08 14.68 0.19
C TYR A 103 0.42 13.53 1.15
N ARG A 104 -0.09 13.61 2.37
CA ARG A 104 0.16 12.63 3.43
C ARG A 104 -1.10 12.37 4.25
N THR A 105 -1.32 11.13 4.63
CA THR A 105 -2.25 10.77 5.70
C THR A 105 -1.58 10.93 7.07
N LYS A 106 -2.36 10.82 8.15
CA LYS A 106 -1.88 11.09 9.50
C LYS A 106 -0.67 10.26 9.92
N ASP A 107 -0.65 8.99 9.52
CA ASP A 107 0.37 7.98 9.87
C ASP A 107 1.74 8.22 9.23
N ILE A 108 1.75 8.85 8.04
CA ILE A 108 2.97 9.17 7.28
C ILE A 108 3.23 10.69 7.20
N MET A 109 2.64 11.46 8.12
CA MET A 109 2.76 12.93 8.09
C MET A 109 4.17 13.37 8.44
N GLU A 110 4.68 14.33 7.66
CA GLU A 110 5.99 14.95 7.81
C GLU A 110 5.88 16.48 7.74
N ASP A 111 6.88 17.18 8.28
CA ASP A 111 6.93 18.64 8.20
C ASP A 111 6.96 19.14 6.74
N GLY A 112 6.18 20.16 6.47
CA GLY A 112 6.07 20.77 5.13
C GLY A 112 5.19 19.98 4.15
N LYS A 113 4.54 18.89 4.58
CA LYS A 113 3.61 18.12 3.76
C LYS A 113 2.16 18.56 3.99
N THR A 114 1.30 18.20 3.05
CA THR A 114 -0.13 18.53 3.08
C THR A 114 -0.95 17.36 3.58
N TYR A 115 -1.62 17.53 4.70
CA TYR A 115 -2.49 16.51 5.28
C TYR A 115 -3.69 16.18 4.38
N ARG A 116 -4.01 14.89 4.29
CA ARG A 116 -5.23 14.35 3.67
C ARG A 116 -5.89 13.35 4.60
N THR A 117 -7.22 13.44 4.73
CA THR A 117 -8.01 12.38 5.34
C THR A 117 -8.03 11.13 4.45
N CYS A 118 -8.53 10.01 4.96
CA CYS A 118 -8.67 8.77 4.19
C CYS A 118 -9.42 9.00 2.86
N SER A 119 -10.60 9.59 2.92
CA SER A 119 -11.40 9.88 1.71
C SER A 119 -10.71 10.87 0.77
N GLN A 120 -10.09 11.93 1.31
CA GLN A 120 -9.38 12.90 0.48
C GLN A 120 -8.16 12.31 -0.21
N MET A 121 -7.45 11.38 0.42
CA MET A 121 -6.33 10.69 -0.22
C MET A 121 -6.83 9.77 -1.35
N GLY A 122 -7.88 9.00 -1.11
CA GLY A 122 -8.52 8.17 -2.14
C GLY A 122 -8.98 8.99 -3.34
N ASP A 123 -9.71 10.10 -3.10
CA ASP A 123 -10.16 11.01 -4.16
C ASP A 123 -9.00 11.64 -4.94
N THR A 124 -7.91 11.96 -4.25
CA THR A 124 -6.70 12.53 -4.88
C THR A 124 -6.07 11.52 -5.84
N ILE A 125 -5.89 10.28 -5.39
CA ILE A 125 -5.31 9.20 -6.21
C ILE A 125 -6.22 8.89 -7.40
N ALA A 126 -7.54 8.77 -7.18
CA ALA A 126 -8.50 8.52 -8.25
C ALA A 126 -8.47 9.61 -9.35
N LYS A 127 -8.32 10.89 -8.97
CA LYS A 127 -8.18 11.99 -9.94
C LYS A 127 -6.87 11.93 -10.70
N LEU A 128 -5.80 11.46 -10.10
CA LEU A 128 -4.51 11.31 -10.78
C LEU A 128 -4.54 10.20 -11.82
N ILE A 129 -5.24 9.09 -11.57
CA ILE A 129 -5.49 8.03 -12.57
C ILE A 129 -6.27 8.55 -13.77
N THR A 130 -7.34 9.31 -13.54
CA THR A 130 -8.25 9.77 -14.62
C THR A 130 -7.71 10.94 -15.45
N ASN A 131 -6.63 11.58 -15.02
CA ASN A 131 -6.00 12.72 -15.72
C ASN A 131 -4.63 12.36 -16.31
N ALA A 132 -4.27 11.07 -16.30
CA ALA A 132 -3.02 10.57 -16.87
C ALA A 132 -3.12 10.34 -18.38
#